data_f0d2a73b0076ece1986744b56963d133
#
_entry.id   f0d2a73b0076ece1986744b56963d133
#
_cell.length_a   1.000
_cell.length_b   1.000
_cell.length_c   1.000
_cell.angle_alpha   90.00
_cell.angle_beta   90.00
_cell.angle_gamma   90.00
#
_symmetry.space_group_name_H-M   'P 1'
#
loop_
_entity.id
_entity.type
_entity.pdbx_description
1 polymer ?
#
loop_
_entity_poly.entity_id
_entity_poly.type
_entity_poly.pdbx_seq_one_letter_code
_entity_poly.pdbx_strand_id
1 'polypeptide(L)'
;MKVFKKIFAIALCGILIASAFAGCSKSGEADKITDKTMLIAYTDEVEPFLYKDKNGKLAGFDIDLFKKIYDNVKNDTKSYKFVKVDKDYKVGDDIAYTNKDGDEFIAYTMIGAVQKNVGSVNEDFSFTNDIITNRIITVTKSGNNISDYNDLSGKKLAVVTDIAKAALDKNSTIKNNNKNTLYPTIEDALSALDNGSVDAVITDEFNFSPLENAEKFQVLNGELDKISYAFMFKKGDWVVENWNEAIYELKSPDYNDKDEFTPMVEKYFGYNASSFDYVPSKTK
;
A
#
# COMPACT_ATOMS: atom_id res chain seq x y z
N MET A 1 -39.42 9.96 -13.86
CA MET A 1 -38.15 10.53 -13.34
C MET A 1 -37.05 10.11 -14.30
N LYS A 2 -36.50 11.05 -15.08
CA LYS A 2 -35.43 10.74 -16.07
C LYS A 2 -34.08 10.82 -15.36
N VAL A 3 -33.43 9.68 -15.17
CA VAL A 3 -32.06 9.59 -14.69
C VAL A 3 -31.15 10.01 -15.85
N PHE A 4 -30.57 11.19 -15.78
CA PHE A 4 -29.51 11.61 -16.70
C PHE A 4 -28.17 11.05 -16.19
N LYS A 5 -27.80 9.86 -16.67
CA LYS A 5 -26.44 9.37 -16.54
C LYS A 5 -25.53 10.21 -17.45
N LYS A 6 -24.85 11.20 -16.89
CA LYS A 6 -23.71 11.83 -17.59
C LYS A 6 -22.49 10.94 -17.42
N ILE A 7 -22.31 10.02 -18.36
CA ILE A 7 -21.06 9.28 -18.50
C ILE A 7 -20.04 10.25 -19.10
N PHE A 8 -19.03 10.61 -18.34
CA PHE A 8 -17.89 11.38 -18.83
C PHE A 8 -16.96 10.41 -19.58
N ALA A 9 -17.07 10.41 -20.91
CA ALA A 9 -16.06 9.81 -21.77
C ALA A 9 -14.92 10.83 -21.91
N ILE A 10 -13.80 10.61 -21.23
CA ILE A 10 -12.58 11.38 -21.45
C ILE A 10 -11.94 10.84 -22.72
N ALA A 11 -12.08 11.58 -23.81
CA ALA A 11 -11.37 11.30 -25.05
C ALA A 11 -9.93 11.83 -24.92
N LEU A 12 -8.95 10.94 -24.86
CA LEU A 12 -7.53 11.29 -24.88
C LEU A 12 -6.98 11.16 -26.28
N CYS A 13 -6.55 12.29 -26.85
CA CYS A 13 -5.65 12.32 -28.01
C CYS A 13 -4.22 12.08 -27.54
N GLY A 14 -3.59 11.04 -28.10
CA GLY A 14 -2.17 10.80 -27.88
C GLY A 14 -1.31 11.93 -28.47
N ILE A 15 -0.41 12.48 -27.66
CA ILE A 15 0.66 13.38 -28.12
C ILE A 15 1.96 13.01 -27.41
N LEU A 16 2.98 12.88 -28.23
CA LEU A 16 4.37 12.62 -27.95
C LEU A 16 4.96 13.52 -26.84
N ILE A 17 5.76 12.89 -26.00
CA ILE A 17 6.54 13.50 -24.93
C ILE A 17 7.58 14.47 -25.52
N ALA A 18 7.43 15.74 -25.22
CA ALA A 18 8.51 16.72 -25.26
C ALA A 18 8.58 17.42 -23.93
N SER A 19 9.65 17.18 -23.22
CA SER A 19 9.98 17.82 -21.95
C SER A 19 10.00 19.34 -22.08
N ALA A 20 9.08 20.01 -21.39
CA ALA A 20 9.19 21.43 -21.07
C ALA A 20 8.60 21.65 -19.68
N PHE A 21 9.47 21.76 -18.72
CA PHE A 21 9.15 22.31 -17.40
C PHE A 21 8.76 23.78 -17.56
N ALA A 22 7.51 24.10 -17.42
CA ALA A 22 7.02 25.42 -17.00
C ALA A 22 5.50 25.36 -16.75
N GLY A 23 5.08 25.61 -15.54
CA GLY A 23 3.69 25.91 -15.23
C GLY A 23 3.20 25.25 -13.96
N CYS A 24 3.61 25.76 -12.79
CA CYS A 24 2.97 25.46 -11.53
C CYS A 24 1.50 25.92 -11.56
N SER A 25 0.57 25.03 -11.95
CA SER A 25 -0.76 25.11 -11.40
C SER A 25 -0.76 24.29 -10.14
N LYS A 26 -0.80 24.91 -8.97
CA LYS A 26 -0.94 24.22 -7.70
C LYS A 26 -2.33 23.58 -7.67
N SER A 27 -2.43 22.36 -8.19
CA SER A 27 -3.59 21.51 -7.99
C SER A 27 -3.66 21.18 -6.50
N GLY A 28 -4.78 21.45 -5.87
CA GLY A 28 -5.01 21.24 -4.45
C GLY A 28 -6.30 20.48 -4.19
N GLU A 29 -6.48 20.09 -2.94
CA GLU A 29 -7.73 19.48 -2.50
C GLU A 29 -8.88 20.50 -2.64
N ALA A 30 -9.94 20.10 -3.34
CA ALA A 30 -11.06 20.99 -3.66
C ALA A 30 -12.00 21.18 -2.45
N ASP A 31 -12.42 22.42 -2.19
CA ASP A 31 -13.48 22.72 -1.24
C ASP A 31 -14.85 22.27 -1.76
N LYS A 32 -15.05 22.38 -3.08
CA LYS A 32 -16.27 21.94 -3.77
C LYS A 32 -15.95 20.96 -4.86
N ILE A 33 -16.77 19.91 -4.98
CA ILE A 33 -16.68 18.93 -6.05
C ILE A 33 -17.38 19.48 -7.29
N THR A 34 -16.70 19.41 -8.43
CA THR A 34 -17.18 19.82 -9.75
C THR A 34 -16.80 18.75 -10.77
N ASP A 35 -17.22 18.90 -12.01
CA ASP A 35 -16.84 18.07 -13.16
C ASP A 35 -15.33 18.09 -13.48
N LYS A 36 -14.59 19.02 -12.86
CA LYS A 36 -13.11 19.14 -12.96
C LYS A 36 -12.39 18.67 -11.70
N THR A 37 -13.09 18.00 -10.80
CA THR A 37 -12.52 17.45 -9.56
C THR A 37 -12.34 15.94 -9.69
N MET A 38 -11.11 15.44 -9.53
CA MET A 38 -10.84 14.02 -9.42
C MET A 38 -11.26 13.53 -8.04
N LEU A 39 -12.20 12.58 -7.96
CA LEU A 39 -12.55 11.93 -6.70
C LEU A 39 -11.70 10.70 -6.47
N ILE A 40 -11.16 10.60 -5.26
CA ILE A 40 -10.37 9.47 -4.79
C ILE A 40 -11.10 8.83 -3.64
N ALA A 41 -11.50 7.57 -3.81
CA ALA A 41 -12.20 6.81 -2.77
C ALA A 41 -11.22 6.22 -1.75
N TYR A 42 -11.70 6.07 -0.50
CA TYR A 42 -11.09 5.23 0.52
C TYR A 42 -12.17 4.66 1.44
N THR A 43 -11.95 3.49 2.02
CA THR A 43 -12.93 2.85 2.92
C THR A 43 -12.61 3.10 4.38
N ASP A 44 -11.44 2.73 4.82
CA ASP A 44 -11.01 2.82 6.22
C ASP A 44 -9.74 3.66 6.37
N GLU A 45 -9.53 4.14 7.58
CA GLU A 45 -8.27 4.77 7.97
C GLU A 45 -7.34 3.65 8.46
N VAL A 46 -6.22 3.45 7.76
CA VAL A 46 -5.20 2.42 8.03
C VAL A 46 -3.84 3.08 8.10
N GLU A 47 -3.36 3.37 9.30
CA GLU A 47 -2.01 3.92 9.49
C GLU A 47 -0.94 2.87 9.15
N PRO A 48 0.18 3.25 8.49
CA PRO A 48 0.58 4.59 8.05
C PRO A 48 0.14 4.98 6.64
N PHE A 49 -0.71 4.21 5.97
CA PHE A 49 -1.13 4.43 4.58
C PHE A 49 -2.06 5.64 4.43
N LEU A 50 -3.14 5.67 5.22
CA LEU A 50 -4.14 6.73 5.21
C LEU A 50 -4.75 6.86 6.60
N TYR A 51 -4.67 8.03 7.19
CA TYR A 51 -5.19 8.33 8.53
C TYR A 51 -5.50 9.82 8.68
N LYS A 52 -6.13 10.21 9.79
CA LYS A 52 -6.29 11.63 10.13
C LYS A 52 -5.18 12.06 11.08
N ASP A 53 -4.52 13.15 10.72
CA ASP A 53 -3.55 13.80 11.59
C ASP A 53 -4.23 14.43 12.83
N LYS A 54 -3.42 15.00 13.72
CA LYS A 54 -3.89 15.69 14.95
C LYS A 54 -4.85 16.85 14.69
N ASN A 55 -4.92 17.36 13.46
CA ASN A 55 -5.83 18.44 13.03
C ASN A 55 -7.07 17.90 12.31
N GLY A 56 -7.23 16.57 12.23
CA GLY A 56 -8.31 15.91 11.51
C GLY A 56 -8.18 15.91 9.99
N LYS A 57 -7.02 16.28 9.46
CA LYS A 57 -6.73 16.28 8.01
C LYS A 57 -6.20 14.92 7.58
N LEU A 58 -6.64 14.44 6.41
CA LEU A 58 -6.11 13.21 5.83
C LEU A 58 -4.61 13.35 5.52
N ALA A 59 -3.87 12.37 5.98
CA ALA A 59 -2.42 12.21 5.84
C ALA A 59 -2.08 10.74 5.65
N GLY A 60 -0.82 10.43 5.35
CA GLY A 60 -0.33 9.07 5.20
C GLY A 60 0.44 8.87 3.92
N PHE A 61 1.01 7.68 3.80
CA PHE A 61 1.84 7.29 2.67
C PHE A 61 1.08 7.39 1.35
N ASP A 62 -0.13 6.79 1.27
CA ASP A 62 -0.94 6.80 0.04
C ASP A 62 -1.42 8.21 -0.34
N ILE A 63 -1.64 9.08 0.66
CA ILE A 63 -2.01 10.48 0.42
C ILE A 63 -0.84 11.26 -0.22
N ASP A 64 0.38 11.09 0.30
CA ASP A 64 1.55 11.80 -0.21
C ASP A 64 1.97 11.23 -1.58
N LEU A 65 1.90 9.91 -1.76
CA LEU A 65 2.15 9.24 -3.03
C LEU A 65 1.15 9.69 -4.10
N PHE A 66 -0.15 9.68 -3.78
CA PHE A 66 -1.20 10.16 -4.70
C PHE A 66 -0.90 11.58 -5.18
N LYS A 67 -0.55 12.51 -4.28
CA LYS A 67 -0.25 13.91 -4.66
C LYS A 67 0.91 13.99 -5.65
N LYS A 68 1.98 13.24 -5.42
CA LYS A 68 3.11 13.20 -6.35
C LYS A 68 2.74 12.64 -7.72
N ILE A 69 1.93 11.56 -7.76
CA ILE A 69 1.43 11.01 -9.02
C ILE A 69 0.51 12.02 -9.72
N TYR A 70 -0.42 12.65 -8.98
CA TYR A 70 -1.37 13.60 -9.53
C TYR A 70 -0.69 14.80 -10.19
N ASP A 71 0.41 15.29 -9.61
CA ASP A 71 1.19 16.40 -10.15
C ASP A 71 1.99 16.01 -11.42
N ASN A 72 2.30 14.72 -11.59
CA ASN A 72 3.08 14.20 -12.73
C ASN A 72 2.22 13.63 -13.86
N VAL A 73 1.04 13.08 -13.54
CA VAL A 73 0.13 12.53 -14.55
C VAL A 73 -0.70 13.64 -15.20
N LYS A 74 -0.60 13.76 -16.52
CA LYS A 74 -1.47 14.67 -17.28
C LYS A 74 -2.91 14.19 -17.20
N ASN A 75 -3.76 15.02 -16.63
CA ASN A 75 -5.20 14.77 -16.55
C ASN A 75 -5.98 16.08 -16.80
N ASP A 76 -7.26 15.96 -17.14
CA ASP A 76 -8.13 17.11 -17.43
C ASP A 76 -8.73 17.75 -16.18
N THR A 77 -8.45 17.19 -14.99
CA THR A 77 -8.95 17.71 -13.73
C THR A 77 -8.07 18.87 -13.21
N LYS A 78 -8.68 19.79 -12.46
CA LYS A 78 -8.01 20.98 -11.92
C LYS A 78 -7.78 20.86 -10.41
N SER A 79 -8.40 19.87 -9.80
CA SER A 79 -8.37 19.64 -8.36
C SER A 79 -8.71 18.18 -8.06
N TYR A 80 -8.51 17.78 -6.84
CA TYR A 80 -8.90 16.44 -6.37
C TYR A 80 -9.63 16.53 -5.02
N LYS A 81 -10.36 15.46 -4.67
CA LYS A 81 -11.04 15.32 -3.37
C LYS A 81 -11.04 13.86 -2.93
N PHE A 82 -10.59 13.62 -1.69
CA PHE A 82 -10.74 12.32 -1.05
C PHE A 82 -12.14 12.17 -0.49
N VAL A 83 -12.78 11.05 -0.77
CA VAL A 83 -14.13 10.72 -0.30
C VAL A 83 -14.15 9.36 0.36
N LYS A 84 -14.74 9.32 1.57
CA LYS A 84 -14.95 8.06 2.26
C LYS A 84 -16.17 7.36 1.66
N VAL A 85 -16.03 6.08 1.35
CA VAL A 85 -17.06 5.22 0.78
C VAL A 85 -17.27 3.96 1.63
N ASP A 86 -18.33 3.23 1.38
CA ASP A 86 -18.60 1.96 2.06
C ASP A 86 -17.63 0.86 1.59
N LYS A 87 -17.49 -0.22 2.37
CA LYS A 87 -16.51 -1.29 2.10
C LYS A 87 -16.82 -2.09 0.83
N ASP A 88 -18.07 -2.11 0.40
CA ASP A 88 -18.56 -2.79 -0.81
C ASP A 88 -18.62 -1.88 -2.04
N TYR A 89 -18.13 -0.64 -1.91
CA TYR A 89 -18.08 0.33 -3.01
C TYR A 89 -17.25 -0.19 -4.19
N LYS A 90 -17.82 -0.07 -5.39
CA LYS A 90 -17.17 -0.46 -6.65
C LYS A 90 -16.62 0.76 -7.37
N VAL A 91 -15.30 0.93 -7.30
CA VAL A 91 -14.61 2.06 -7.94
C VAL A 91 -14.89 2.10 -9.45
N GLY A 92 -15.26 3.28 -9.95
CA GLY A 92 -15.57 3.50 -11.35
C GLY A 92 -17.00 3.09 -11.78
N ASP A 93 -17.79 2.46 -10.90
CA ASP A 93 -19.16 2.04 -11.20
C ASP A 93 -20.18 2.66 -10.24
N ASP A 94 -19.90 2.71 -8.94
CA ASP A 94 -20.82 3.23 -7.95
C ASP A 94 -20.65 4.75 -7.75
N ILE A 95 -21.74 5.39 -7.26
CA ILE A 95 -21.71 6.80 -6.94
C ILE A 95 -20.91 7.00 -5.63
N ALA A 96 -19.83 7.77 -5.71
CA ALA A 96 -18.98 8.11 -4.57
C ALA A 96 -19.49 9.32 -3.79
N TYR A 97 -20.17 10.24 -4.49
CA TYR A 97 -20.64 11.49 -3.88
C TYR A 97 -21.82 12.07 -4.68
N THR A 98 -22.81 12.61 -3.95
CA THR A 98 -23.90 13.39 -4.53
C THR A 98 -23.88 14.79 -3.91
N ASN A 99 -23.84 15.83 -4.77
CA ASN A 99 -23.83 17.20 -4.29
C ASN A 99 -25.23 17.68 -3.87
N LYS A 100 -25.33 18.94 -3.40
CA LYS A 100 -26.61 19.53 -2.95
C LYS A 100 -27.62 19.72 -4.08
N ASP A 101 -27.15 19.80 -5.32
CA ASP A 101 -27.97 20.01 -6.52
C ASP A 101 -28.43 18.66 -7.12
N GLY A 102 -28.00 17.53 -6.51
CA GLY A 102 -28.35 16.19 -6.94
C GLY A 102 -27.43 15.64 -8.03
N ASP A 103 -26.32 16.30 -8.35
CA ASP A 103 -25.35 15.78 -9.29
C ASP A 103 -24.55 14.65 -8.63
N GLU A 104 -24.37 13.56 -9.37
CA GLU A 104 -23.71 12.34 -8.92
C GLU A 104 -22.30 12.23 -9.51
N PHE A 105 -21.34 11.86 -8.67
CA PHE A 105 -19.93 11.74 -9.03
C PHE A 105 -19.38 10.36 -8.66
N ILE A 106 -18.58 9.80 -9.55
CA ILE A 106 -17.91 8.50 -9.42
C ILE A 106 -16.45 8.75 -9.01
N ALA A 107 -15.90 7.94 -8.13
CA ALA A 107 -14.47 7.99 -7.83
C ALA A 107 -13.65 7.36 -8.95
N TYR A 108 -12.51 7.99 -9.22
CA TYR A 108 -11.59 7.60 -10.27
C TYR A 108 -10.69 6.43 -9.85
N THR A 109 -10.23 6.44 -8.62
CA THR A 109 -9.37 5.42 -8.03
C THR A 109 -9.71 5.22 -6.56
N MET A 110 -9.30 4.09 -6.01
CA MET A 110 -9.35 3.80 -4.58
C MET A 110 -7.94 3.62 -4.03
N ILE A 111 -7.68 4.23 -2.86
CA ILE A 111 -6.43 4.17 -2.10
C ILE A 111 -6.71 3.82 -0.64
N GLY A 112 -5.69 3.70 0.19
CA GLY A 112 -5.82 3.42 1.63
C GLY A 112 -5.53 1.96 1.96
N ALA A 113 -4.28 1.53 1.80
CA ALA A 113 -3.81 0.17 2.04
C ALA A 113 -4.59 -0.89 1.22
N VAL A 114 -4.91 -0.58 -0.04
CA VAL A 114 -5.63 -1.52 -0.90
C VAL A 114 -4.74 -2.72 -1.22
N GLN A 115 -5.16 -3.88 -0.75
CA GLN A 115 -4.42 -5.13 -0.95
C GLN A 115 -4.73 -5.73 -2.33
N LYS A 116 -3.69 -6.07 -3.05
CA LYS A 116 -3.76 -6.81 -4.30
C LYS A 116 -3.75 -8.33 -4.02
N ASN A 117 -4.36 -9.11 -4.87
CA ASN A 117 -4.38 -10.58 -4.77
C ASN A 117 -5.16 -11.15 -3.56
N VAL A 118 -6.16 -10.43 -3.07
CA VAL A 118 -7.04 -10.91 -2.00
C VAL A 118 -8.39 -11.34 -2.60
N GLY A 119 -8.73 -12.62 -2.48
CA GLY A 119 -9.98 -13.18 -3.02
C GLY A 119 -10.13 -13.01 -4.53
N SER A 120 -11.33 -12.70 -5.00
CA SER A 120 -11.66 -12.45 -6.43
C SER A 120 -11.44 -11.00 -6.88
N VAL A 121 -10.88 -10.15 -6.03
CA VAL A 121 -10.76 -8.69 -6.30
C VAL A 121 -10.03 -8.40 -7.61
N ASN A 122 -9.03 -9.20 -7.97
CA ASN A 122 -8.31 -9.02 -9.25
C ASN A 122 -9.13 -9.34 -10.50
N GLU A 123 -10.22 -10.08 -10.36
CA GLU A 123 -11.12 -10.38 -11.48
C GLU A 123 -12.04 -9.20 -11.78
N ASP A 124 -12.42 -8.45 -10.76
CA ASP A 124 -13.40 -7.37 -10.84
C ASP A 124 -12.77 -5.99 -11.08
N PHE A 125 -11.49 -5.80 -10.72
CA PHE A 125 -10.81 -4.50 -10.79
C PHE A 125 -9.46 -4.57 -11.50
N SER A 126 -8.93 -3.41 -11.89
CA SER A 126 -7.54 -3.21 -12.32
C SER A 126 -6.73 -2.57 -11.20
N PHE A 127 -5.43 -2.88 -11.15
CA PHE A 127 -4.53 -2.37 -10.13
C PHE A 127 -3.27 -1.81 -10.77
N THR A 128 -2.68 -0.82 -10.12
CA THR A 128 -1.30 -0.44 -10.44
C THR A 128 -0.35 -1.61 -10.20
N ASN A 129 0.88 -1.50 -10.65
CA ASN A 129 1.97 -2.35 -10.17
C ASN A 129 2.09 -2.22 -8.65
N ASP A 130 2.76 -3.18 -8.02
CA ASP A 130 2.96 -3.18 -6.57
C ASP A 130 3.66 -1.88 -6.15
N ILE A 131 2.99 -1.12 -5.29
CA ILE A 131 3.53 0.13 -4.76
C ILE A 131 4.54 -0.20 -3.67
N ILE A 132 4.10 -0.98 -2.69
CA ILE A 132 4.92 -1.46 -1.57
C ILE A 132 4.43 -2.86 -1.18
N THR A 133 5.33 -3.67 -0.67
CA THR A 133 5.05 -5.04 -0.24
C THR A 133 5.39 -5.20 1.23
N ASN A 134 4.49 -5.78 2.01
CA ASN A 134 4.72 -6.17 3.40
C ASN A 134 4.96 -7.68 3.46
N ARG A 135 6.16 -8.08 3.80
CA ARG A 135 6.53 -9.50 3.92
C ARG A 135 6.15 -10.03 5.29
N ILE A 136 5.66 -11.26 5.33
CA ILE A 136 5.47 -11.99 6.58
C ILE A 136 6.75 -12.76 6.87
N ILE A 137 7.49 -12.30 7.86
CA ILE A 137 8.83 -12.73 8.20
C ILE A 137 8.85 -13.56 9.49
N THR A 138 9.93 -14.32 9.65
CA THR A 138 10.25 -15.00 10.91
C THR A 138 11.52 -14.42 11.49
N VAL A 139 11.43 -13.99 12.74
CA VAL A 139 12.51 -13.35 13.48
C VAL A 139 13.02 -14.32 14.56
N THR A 140 14.33 -14.46 14.68
CA THR A 140 14.99 -15.29 15.68
C THR A 140 16.05 -14.48 16.43
N LYS A 141 16.54 -14.99 17.55
CA LYS A 141 17.65 -14.36 18.27
C LYS A 141 18.94 -14.51 17.46
N SER A 142 19.71 -13.44 17.32
CA SER A 142 20.99 -13.48 16.63
C SER A 142 21.93 -14.50 17.27
N GLY A 143 22.60 -15.32 16.45
CA GLY A 143 23.56 -16.32 16.89
C GLY A 143 22.94 -17.60 17.47
N ASN A 144 21.63 -17.83 17.33
CA ASN A 144 21.02 -19.12 17.64
C ASN A 144 21.22 -20.13 16.47
N ASN A 145 20.74 -21.36 16.66
CA ASN A 145 20.87 -22.44 15.68
C ASN A 145 19.69 -22.53 14.70
N ILE A 146 18.86 -21.47 14.60
CA ILE A 146 17.74 -21.41 13.69
C ILE A 146 18.15 -20.52 12.54
N SER A 147 18.43 -21.09 11.38
CA SER A 147 18.94 -20.40 10.19
C SER A 147 17.95 -20.40 9.02
N ASP A 148 17.04 -21.34 8.99
CA ASP A 148 15.98 -21.44 7.97
C ASP A 148 14.66 -22.00 8.53
N TYR A 149 13.65 -22.07 7.68
CA TYR A 149 12.31 -22.54 8.07
C TYR A 149 12.24 -24.02 8.47
N ASN A 150 13.20 -24.87 8.05
CA ASN A 150 13.23 -26.28 8.43
C ASN A 150 13.66 -26.44 9.91
N ASP A 151 14.45 -25.51 10.42
CA ASP A 151 14.91 -25.50 11.83
C ASP A 151 13.78 -25.15 12.80
N LEU A 152 12.65 -24.65 12.31
CA LEU A 152 11.50 -24.29 13.14
C LEU A 152 10.75 -25.51 13.70
N SER A 153 10.93 -26.71 13.15
CA SER A 153 10.20 -27.90 13.62
C SER A 153 10.40 -28.16 15.12
N GLY A 154 9.30 -28.30 15.85
CA GLY A 154 9.28 -28.54 17.29
C GLY A 154 9.54 -27.30 18.16
N LYS A 155 9.60 -26.11 17.55
CA LYS A 155 9.88 -24.86 18.24
C LYS A 155 8.62 -24.20 18.82
N LYS A 156 8.84 -23.28 19.75
CA LYS A 156 7.79 -22.40 20.29
C LYS A 156 7.78 -21.11 19.48
N LEU A 157 6.68 -20.83 18.83
CA LEU A 157 6.54 -19.66 17.97
C LEU A 157 5.60 -18.63 18.61
N ALA A 158 6.04 -17.38 18.73
CA ALA A 158 5.17 -16.25 18.92
C ALA A 158 4.59 -15.82 17.56
N VAL A 159 3.34 -15.42 17.52
CA VAL A 159 2.70 -14.88 16.33
C VAL A 159 2.10 -13.54 16.69
N VAL A 160 2.45 -12.52 15.90
CA VAL A 160 1.97 -11.15 16.12
C VAL A 160 1.15 -10.73 14.92
N THR A 161 0.14 -10.04 14.94
CA THR A 161 -0.74 -9.55 13.86
C THR A 161 -1.62 -10.63 13.22
N ASP A 162 -2.77 -10.19 12.76
CA ASP A 162 -3.74 -11.06 12.09
C ASP A 162 -3.23 -11.53 10.72
N ILE A 163 -2.44 -10.70 10.02
CA ILE A 163 -1.86 -11.07 8.74
C ILE A 163 -0.77 -12.14 8.89
N ALA A 164 0.07 -12.05 9.92
CA ALA A 164 1.05 -13.09 10.23
C ALA A 164 0.39 -14.40 10.65
N LYS A 165 -0.71 -14.32 11.41
CA LYS A 165 -1.53 -15.48 11.75
C LYS A 165 -2.14 -16.11 10.51
N ALA A 166 -2.71 -15.33 9.59
CA ALA A 166 -3.29 -15.83 8.36
C ALA A 166 -2.24 -16.53 7.47
N ALA A 167 -1.02 -15.97 7.37
CA ALA A 167 0.09 -16.61 6.67
C ALA A 167 0.51 -17.94 7.30
N LEU A 168 0.61 -18.00 8.62
CA LEU A 168 0.88 -19.26 9.34
C LEU A 168 -0.23 -20.28 9.12
N ASP A 169 -1.50 -19.85 9.10
CA ASP A 169 -2.65 -20.74 8.88
C ASP A 169 -2.63 -21.40 7.50
N LYS A 170 -2.08 -20.72 6.49
CA LYS A 170 -1.85 -21.27 5.15
C LYS A 170 -0.68 -22.27 5.12
N ASN A 171 0.29 -22.16 6.02
CA ASN A 171 1.45 -23.04 6.10
C ASN A 171 1.23 -24.16 7.14
N SER A 172 0.55 -25.22 6.72
CA SER A 172 0.19 -26.34 7.61
C SER A 172 1.39 -27.05 8.23
N THR A 173 2.54 -27.09 7.55
CA THR A 173 3.76 -27.74 8.04
C THR A 173 4.31 -27.00 9.26
N ILE A 174 4.49 -25.69 9.16
CA ILE A 174 4.98 -24.88 10.27
C ILE A 174 3.95 -24.81 11.38
N LYS A 175 2.67 -24.59 11.02
CA LYS A 175 1.59 -24.49 12.00
C LYS A 175 1.46 -25.72 12.89
N ASN A 176 1.46 -26.92 12.29
CA ASN A 176 1.16 -28.16 13.00
C ASN A 176 2.36 -28.76 13.75
N ASN A 177 3.57 -28.43 13.31
CA ASN A 177 4.80 -28.96 13.92
C ASN A 177 5.32 -28.11 15.08
N ASN A 178 4.63 -27.03 15.44
CA ASN A 178 5.11 -26.05 16.40
C ASN A 178 4.04 -25.69 17.44
N LYS A 179 4.49 -25.20 18.60
CA LYS A 179 3.61 -24.59 19.58
C LYS A 179 3.47 -23.10 19.29
N ASN A 180 2.35 -22.70 18.75
CA ASN A 180 2.08 -21.33 18.35
C ASN A 180 1.31 -20.56 19.45
N THR A 181 1.76 -19.37 19.82
CA THR A 181 1.14 -18.50 20.82
C THR A 181 0.97 -17.11 20.25
N LEU A 182 -0.26 -16.55 20.32
CA LEU A 182 -0.53 -15.19 19.91
C LEU A 182 -0.03 -14.20 20.97
N TYR A 183 0.65 -13.16 20.53
CA TYR A 183 1.11 -12.05 21.34
C TYR A 183 0.40 -10.76 20.91
N PRO A 184 0.04 -9.89 21.87
CA PRO A 184 -0.72 -8.68 21.56
C PRO A 184 0.14 -7.60 20.86
N THR A 185 1.45 -7.57 21.15
CA THR A 185 2.39 -6.59 20.59
C THR A 185 3.67 -7.27 20.13
N ILE A 186 4.40 -6.60 19.24
CA ILE A 186 5.72 -7.07 18.78
C ILE A 186 6.75 -6.99 19.91
N GLU A 187 6.68 -5.99 20.77
CA GLU A 187 7.57 -5.80 21.92
C GLU A 187 7.45 -6.96 22.91
N ASP A 188 6.21 -7.40 23.22
CA ASP A 188 5.99 -8.56 24.10
C ASP A 188 6.55 -9.84 23.48
N ALA A 189 6.36 -10.04 22.19
CA ALA A 189 6.88 -11.20 21.47
C ALA A 189 8.41 -11.22 21.42
N LEU A 190 9.06 -10.07 21.14
CA LEU A 190 10.51 -9.95 21.14
C LEU A 190 11.11 -10.08 22.54
N SER A 191 10.42 -9.60 23.57
CA SER A 191 10.81 -9.84 24.95
C SER A 191 10.79 -11.33 25.32
N ALA A 192 9.74 -12.04 24.85
CA ALA A 192 9.65 -13.50 25.02
C ALA A 192 10.73 -14.25 24.23
N LEU A 193 11.12 -13.76 23.06
CA LEU A 193 12.23 -14.29 22.26
C LEU A 193 13.58 -14.04 22.96
N ASP A 194 13.81 -12.86 23.50
CA ASP A 194 15.07 -12.51 24.17
C ASP A 194 15.29 -13.32 25.45
N ASN A 195 14.24 -13.56 26.21
CA ASN A 195 14.32 -14.37 27.46
C ASN A 195 14.21 -15.89 27.24
N GLY A 196 14.02 -16.35 25.98
CA GLY A 196 13.95 -17.78 25.62
C GLY A 196 12.59 -18.44 25.91
N SER A 197 11.54 -17.70 26.21
CA SER A 197 10.18 -18.24 26.36
C SER A 197 9.62 -18.75 25.04
N VAL A 198 10.01 -18.13 23.91
CA VAL A 198 9.77 -18.59 22.53
C VAL A 198 11.09 -18.67 21.77
N ASP A 199 11.12 -19.45 20.70
CA ASP A 199 12.30 -19.70 19.88
C ASP A 199 12.34 -18.80 18.63
N ALA A 200 11.17 -18.39 18.15
CA ALA A 200 11.03 -17.47 17.01
C ALA A 200 9.72 -16.66 17.10
N VAL A 201 9.69 -15.56 16.36
CA VAL A 201 8.52 -14.65 16.21
C VAL A 201 8.13 -14.59 14.76
N ILE A 202 6.87 -14.87 14.44
CA ILE A 202 6.27 -14.65 13.13
C ILE A 202 5.51 -13.32 13.19
N THR A 203 5.88 -12.39 12.34
CA THR A 203 5.32 -11.03 12.27
C THR A 203 5.38 -10.52 10.84
N ASP A 204 4.87 -9.34 10.60
CA ASP A 204 5.09 -8.64 9.35
C ASP A 204 6.22 -7.61 9.46
N GLU A 205 6.81 -7.29 8.32
CA GLU A 205 7.99 -6.45 8.23
C GLU A 205 7.72 -5.00 8.64
N PHE A 206 6.52 -4.48 8.38
CA PHE A 206 6.15 -3.12 8.78
C PHE A 206 6.08 -2.96 10.30
N ASN A 207 5.80 -4.05 11.01
CA ASN A 207 5.80 -4.06 12.47
C ASN A 207 7.20 -4.19 13.07
N PHE A 208 8.09 -4.94 12.42
CA PHE A 208 9.41 -5.26 12.94
C PHE A 208 10.48 -4.23 12.58
N SER A 209 10.53 -3.77 11.31
CA SER A 209 11.65 -2.97 10.79
C SER A 209 11.84 -1.59 11.44
N PRO A 210 10.79 -0.89 11.92
CA PRO A 210 10.97 0.41 12.55
C PRO A 210 11.46 0.33 14.03
N LEU A 211 11.61 -0.89 14.58
CA LEU A 211 11.93 -1.04 15.99
C LEU A 211 13.39 -0.71 16.33
N GLU A 212 13.57 -0.01 17.42
CA GLU A 212 14.89 0.14 18.04
C GLU A 212 15.43 -1.22 18.50
N ASN A 213 16.74 -1.42 18.34
CA ASN A 213 17.45 -2.66 18.70
C ASN A 213 17.05 -3.90 17.86
N ALA A 214 16.51 -3.71 16.66
CA ALA A 214 16.25 -4.82 15.73
C ALA A 214 17.52 -5.65 15.42
N GLU A 215 18.72 -5.05 15.54
CA GLU A 215 20.01 -5.70 15.34
C GLU A 215 20.32 -6.86 16.34
N LYS A 216 19.61 -6.94 17.46
CA LYS A 216 19.71 -8.09 18.39
C LYS A 216 19.10 -9.36 17.83
N PHE A 217 18.31 -9.21 16.79
CA PHE A 217 17.56 -10.28 16.20
C PHE A 217 18.00 -10.51 14.75
N GLN A 218 17.68 -11.67 14.24
CA GLN A 218 17.97 -12.06 12.86
C GLN A 218 16.65 -12.42 12.18
N VAL A 219 16.42 -11.89 10.99
CA VAL A 219 15.32 -12.31 10.13
C VAL A 219 15.79 -13.51 9.33
N LEU A 220 14.99 -14.58 9.29
CA LEU A 220 15.28 -15.75 8.46
C LEU A 220 15.18 -15.39 6.98
N ASN A 221 16.02 -16.04 6.16
CA ASN A 221 15.94 -15.90 4.72
C ASN A 221 14.59 -16.43 4.20
N GLY A 222 13.99 -15.67 3.28
CA GLY A 222 12.67 -15.97 2.74
C GLY A 222 11.53 -15.34 3.53
N GLU A 223 10.33 -15.68 3.18
CA GLU A 223 9.09 -15.15 3.73
C GLU A 223 8.03 -16.25 3.81
N LEU A 224 7.10 -16.17 4.74
CA LEU A 224 5.95 -17.09 4.82
C LEU A 224 4.87 -16.73 3.82
N ASP A 225 4.68 -15.46 3.59
CA ASP A 225 3.70 -14.87 2.68
C ASP A 225 4.09 -13.41 2.44
N LYS A 226 3.42 -12.77 1.48
CA LYS A 226 3.56 -11.32 1.25
C LYS A 226 2.23 -10.71 0.85
N ILE A 227 2.07 -9.45 1.22
CA ILE A 227 0.92 -8.63 0.87
C ILE A 227 1.42 -7.47 0.03
N SER A 228 0.94 -7.39 -1.20
CA SER A 228 1.22 -6.26 -2.09
C SER A 228 0.10 -5.22 -1.99
N TYR A 229 0.47 -3.95 -1.89
CA TYR A 229 -0.45 -2.82 -1.88
C TYR A 229 -0.35 -2.06 -3.20
N ALA A 230 -1.49 -1.63 -3.70
CA ALA A 230 -1.64 -0.97 -4.99
C ALA A 230 -2.81 0.01 -4.97
N PHE A 231 -2.90 0.88 -5.95
CA PHE A 231 -4.11 1.67 -6.20
C PHE A 231 -5.06 0.88 -7.09
N MET A 232 -6.36 0.94 -6.80
CA MET A 232 -7.39 0.17 -7.48
C MET A 232 -8.23 1.07 -8.38
N PHE A 233 -8.57 0.54 -9.55
CA PHE A 233 -9.32 1.21 -10.62
C PHE A 233 -10.43 0.30 -11.13
N LYS A 234 -11.36 0.87 -11.87
CA LYS A 234 -12.32 0.09 -12.65
C LYS A 234 -11.61 -0.91 -13.57
N LYS A 235 -12.20 -2.09 -13.73
CA LYS A 235 -11.66 -3.15 -14.61
C LYS A 235 -11.44 -2.65 -16.04
N GLY A 236 -10.24 -2.89 -16.54
CA GLY A 236 -9.87 -2.52 -17.91
C GLY A 236 -9.63 -1.03 -18.13
N ASP A 237 -9.52 -0.24 -17.06
CA ASP A 237 -9.18 1.17 -17.19
C ASP A 237 -7.72 1.30 -17.67
N TRP A 238 -7.54 1.83 -18.87
CA TRP A 238 -6.25 2.02 -19.51
C TRP A 238 -5.35 3.06 -18.80
N VAL A 239 -5.94 3.92 -17.97
CA VAL A 239 -5.22 4.96 -17.23
C VAL A 239 -4.24 4.38 -16.22
N VAL A 240 -4.41 3.12 -15.82
CA VAL A 240 -3.52 2.38 -14.92
C VAL A 240 -2.06 2.41 -15.42
N GLU A 241 -1.86 2.33 -16.74
CA GLU A 241 -0.51 2.39 -17.32
C GLU A 241 0.18 3.73 -17.08
N ASN A 242 -0.54 4.84 -17.18
CA ASN A 242 0.02 6.17 -16.90
C ASN A 242 0.41 6.32 -15.42
N TRP A 243 -0.36 5.71 -14.52
CA TRP A 243 -0.05 5.69 -13.09
C TRP A 243 1.15 4.80 -12.79
N ASN A 244 1.24 3.66 -13.46
CA ASN A 244 2.41 2.78 -13.37
C ASN A 244 3.69 3.48 -13.81
N GLU A 245 3.63 4.25 -14.92
CA GLU A 245 4.75 5.05 -15.39
C GLU A 245 5.15 6.11 -14.36
N ALA A 246 4.20 6.86 -13.81
CA ALA A 246 4.49 7.86 -12.77
C ALA A 246 5.08 7.22 -11.50
N ILE A 247 4.57 6.07 -11.05
CA ILE A 247 5.13 5.32 -9.91
C ILE A 247 6.57 4.86 -10.24
N TYR A 248 6.79 4.39 -11.46
CA TYR A 248 8.12 3.99 -11.91
C TYR A 248 9.11 5.15 -11.89
N GLU A 249 8.69 6.33 -12.39
CA GLU A 249 9.53 7.54 -12.36
C GLU A 249 9.89 7.95 -10.94
N LEU A 250 8.91 7.92 -10.00
CA LEU A 250 9.17 8.24 -8.59
C LEU A 250 10.15 7.26 -7.91
N LYS A 251 10.17 6.00 -8.35
CA LYS A 251 11.08 4.95 -7.86
C LYS A 251 12.44 4.94 -8.58
N SER A 252 12.54 5.63 -9.70
CA SER A 252 13.76 5.65 -10.52
C SER A 252 14.76 6.67 -9.96
N PRO A 253 16.01 6.26 -9.72
CA PRO A 253 17.02 7.19 -9.22
C PRO A 253 17.38 8.25 -10.25
N ASP A 254 17.63 9.46 -9.78
CA ASP A 254 18.21 10.55 -10.56
C ASP A 254 19.73 10.32 -10.78
N TYR A 255 20.41 11.31 -11.37
CA TYR A 255 21.86 11.26 -11.61
C TYR A 255 22.73 11.26 -10.34
N ASN A 256 22.14 11.48 -9.14
CA ASN A 256 22.81 11.39 -7.84
C ASN A 256 22.42 10.11 -7.07
N ASP A 257 21.87 9.11 -7.75
CA ASP A 257 21.35 7.87 -7.16
C ASP A 257 20.25 8.08 -6.10
N LYS A 258 19.43 9.15 -6.26
CA LYS A 258 18.31 9.47 -5.38
C LYS A 258 16.99 9.38 -6.13
N ASP A 259 16.04 8.70 -5.53
CA ASP A 259 14.65 8.64 -5.97
C ASP A 259 13.73 9.48 -5.05
N GLU A 260 12.50 9.71 -5.49
CA GLU A 260 11.51 10.43 -4.70
C GLU A 260 10.64 9.51 -3.83
N PHE A 261 10.71 8.22 -4.04
CA PHE A 261 9.89 7.22 -3.36
C PHE A 261 10.50 6.78 -2.02
N THR A 262 11.82 6.48 -2.00
CA THR A 262 12.54 6.03 -0.80
C THR A 262 12.32 6.96 0.41
N PRO A 263 12.45 8.30 0.31
CA PRO A 263 12.19 9.17 1.46
C PRO A 263 10.76 9.11 2.01
N MET A 264 9.77 8.78 1.16
CA MET A 264 8.40 8.56 1.64
C MET A 264 8.29 7.25 2.42
N VAL A 265 8.94 6.18 1.94
CA VAL A 265 8.95 4.90 2.67
C VAL A 265 9.64 5.06 4.03
N GLU A 266 10.81 5.70 4.09
CA GLU A 266 11.51 5.99 5.35
C GLU A 266 10.66 6.81 6.31
N LYS A 267 9.96 7.82 5.80
CA LYS A 267 9.08 8.68 6.61
C LYS A 267 7.94 7.92 7.28
N TYR A 268 7.33 6.97 6.56
CA TYR A 268 6.10 6.32 7.00
C TYR A 268 6.31 4.93 7.61
N PHE A 269 7.35 4.22 7.18
CA PHE A 269 7.63 2.84 7.59
C PHE A 269 8.95 2.68 8.34
N GLY A 270 9.70 3.77 8.53
CA GLY A 270 10.88 3.80 9.41
C GLY A 270 12.11 3.03 8.92
N TYR A 271 12.18 2.62 7.64
CA TYR A 271 13.30 1.88 7.09
C TYR A 271 13.56 2.20 5.61
N ASN A 272 14.78 1.88 5.16
CA ASN A 272 15.21 2.15 3.80
C ASN A 272 14.49 1.22 2.81
N ALA A 273 13.96 1.81 1.76
CA ALA A 273 13.30 1.14 0.65
C ALA A 273 14.18 0.09 -0.08
N SER A 274 15.51 0.21 -0.04
CA SER A 274 16.42 -0.78 -0.62
C SER A 274 16.36 -2.15 0.05
N SER A 275 15.74 -2.26 1.23
CA SER A 275 15.48 -3.53 1.90
C SER A 275 14.35 -4.34 1.25
N PHE A 276 13.60 -3.73 0.33
CA PHE A 276 12.49 -4.34 -0.39
C PHE A 276 12.83 -4.51 -1.86
N ASP A 277 12.59 -5.69 -2.40
CA ASP A 277 12.75 -6.01 -3.84
C ASP A 277 11.68 -5.32 -4.72
N TYR A 278 11.47 -4.02 -4.58
CA TYR A 278 10.52 -3.32 -5.44
C TYR A 278 11.14 -2.32 -6.42
N VAL A 279 12.40 -2.47 -6.72
CA VAL A 279 12.97 -1.83 -7.91
C VAL A 279 12.25 -2.45 -9.11
N PRO A 280 11.44 -1.70 -9.86
CA PRO A 280 10.73 -2.26 -10.99
C PRO A 280 11.78 -2.83 -11.96
N SER A 281 11.74 -4.14 -12.22
CA SER A 281 12.46 -4.66 -13.35
C SER A 281 11.94 -3.95 -14.59
N LYS A 282 12.83 -3.33 -15.36
CA LYS A 282 12.46 -2.79 -16.68
C LYS A 282 11.89 -3.95 -17.49
N THR A 283 10.56 -4.06 -17.51
CA THR A 283 9.91 -4.86 -18.54
C THR A 283 10.21 -4.16 -19.86
N LYS A 284 11.08 -4.80 -20.65
CA LYS A 284 11.35 -4.41 -22.03
C LYS A 284 10.11 -4.63 -22.88
#